data_9fc8d451a4fc8949d4f04810d28d7401
#
_entry.id   9fc8d451a4fc8949d4f04810d28d7401
#
_cell.length_a   1.000
_cell.length_b   1.000
_cell.length_c   1.000
_cell.angle_alpha   90.00
_cell.angle_beta   90.00
_cell.angle_gamma   90.00
#
_symmetry.space_group_name_H-M   'P 1'
#
loop_
_entity.id
_entity.type
_entity.pdbx_description
1 polymer ?
#
loop_
_entity_poly.entity_id
_entity_poly.type
_entity_poly.pdbx_seq_one_letter_code
_entity_poly.pdbx_strand_id
1 'polypeptide(L)'
;MFNGKKKALTFSYDDGVTQDIRLVEILNKYGLKSTFNLNSELLGKDGSLDIKEKKISHTKINPSEISKIYKGHEIAVHTLTHPNLTKLGDKEIIRQIEQDRLNLSNLLGYEIVGMAYPGSQPNYNSQISQIIEDHTGVKYARTTICNKDFSLQRDLFEFHPSAYHLDWEILYKLADQFISLEPTTDKIFYIWGHSYEFDINNEWDKFEEFCKFISNKDDIFYGTNKQILLN
;
A
#
# COMPACT_ATOMS: atom_id res chain seq x y z
N MET A 1 -6.42 -0.55 -20.31
CA MET A 1 -5.99 -0.19 -18.95
C MET A 1 -6.40 1.24 -18.64
N PHE A 2 -6.51 1.63 -17.37
CA PHE A 2 -6.68 2.99 -16.84
C PHE A 2 -7.83 3.82 -17.46
N ASN A 3 -8.96 3.19 -17.82
CA ASN A 3 -10.10 3.86 -18.45
C ASN A 3 -9.73 4.70 -19.70
N GLY A 4 -8.83 4.18 -20.54
CA GLY A 4 -8.35 4.84 -21.75
C GLY A 4 -7.18 5.81 -21.56
N LYS A 5 -6.77 6.06 -20.32
CA LYS A 5 -5.58 6.88 -20.02
C LYS A 5 -4.30 6.04 -20.08
N LYS A 6 -3.16 6.71 -20.22
CA LYS A 6 -1.83 6.09 -20.25
C LYS A 6 -1.04 6.26 -18.96
N LYS A 7 -1.54 7.09 -18.04
CA LYS A 7 -0.92 7.33 -16.73
C LYS A 7 -1.87 6.90 -15.61
N ALA A 8 -1.34 6.19 -14.62
CA ALA A 8 -2.08 5.84 -13.40
C ALA A 8 -1.27 6.16 -12.15
N LEU A 9 -1.94 6.62 -11.11
CA LEU A 9 -1.36 6.89 -9.80
C LEU A 9 -2.09 6.09 -8.73
N THR A 10 -1.32 5.45 -7.86
CA THR A 10 -1.82 4.73 -6.67
C THR A 10 -0.98 5.00 -5.44
N PHE A 11 -1.63 4.90 -4.28
CA PHE A 11 -0.98 4.84 -2.99
C PHE A 11 -1.15 3.46 -2.36
N SER A 12 -0.21 3.08 -1.50
CA SER A 12 -0.27 1.83 -0.74
C SER A 12 0.25 2.07 0.67
N TYR A 13 -0.62 1.92 1.66
CA TYR A 13 -0.28 2.16 3.06
C TYR A 13 -0.40 0.89 3.88
N ASP A 14 0.55 0.71 4.80
CA ASP A 14 0.70 -0.51 5.58
C ASP A 14 0.19 -0.35 7.01
N ASP A 15 -0.03 -1.49 7.67
CA ASP A 15 -0.27 -1.66 9.10
C ASP A 15 -1.70 -1.45 9.61
N GLY A 16 -2.57 -0.72 8.94
CA GLY A 16 -3.95 -0.52 9.38
C GLY A 16 -4.08 0.15 10.74
N VAL A 17 -3.40 1.27 10.94
CA VAL A 17 -3.34 2.02 12.19
C VAL A 17 -4.37 3.15 12.23
N THR A 18 -4.68 3.66 13.42
CA THR A 18 -5.71 4.70 13.61
C THR A 18 -5.41 6.00 12.85
N GLN A 19 -4.16 6.29 12.53
CA GLN A 19 -3.76 7.42 11.69
C GLN A 19 -4.31 7.33 10.24
N ASP A 20 -4.67 6.13 9.78
CA ASP A 20 -5.29 5.95 8.47
C ASP A 20 -6.62 6.70 8.34
N ILE A 21 -7.30 7.00 9.45
CA ILE A 21 -8.54 7.81 9.44
C ILE A 21 -8.25 9.18 8.82
N ARG A 22 -7.23 9.90 9.31
CA ARG A 22 -6.83 11.20 8.76
C ARG A 22 -6.29 11.07 7.33
N LEU A 23 -5.52 10.01 7.07
CA LEU A 23 -5.01 9.74 5.72
C LEU A 23 -6.12 9.57 4.70
N VAL A 24 -7.14 8.77 5.02
CA VAL A 24 -8.31 8.56 4.15
C VAL A 24 -9.10 9.84 3.93
N GLU A 25 -9.27 10.68 4.95
CA GLU A 25 -9.93 11.98 4.82
C GLU A 25 -9.20 12.88 3.81
N ILE A 26 -7.86 12.96 3.89
CA ILE A 26 -7.04 13.73 2.95
C ILE A 26 -7.14 13.15 1.54
N LEU A 27 -6.95 11.83 1.37
CA LEU A 27 -7.04 11.20 0.05
C LEU A 27 -8.41 11.41 -0.60
N ASN A 28 -9.50 11.24 0.16
CA ASN A 28 -10.86 11.46 -0.32
C ASN A 28 -11.12 12.90 -0.71
N LYS A 29 -10.62 13.88 0.05
CA LYS A 29 -10.73 15.33 -0.26
C LYS A 29 -10.17 15.65 -1.64
N TYR A 30 -9.14 14.98 -2.08
CA TYR A 30 -8.47 15.20 -3.37
C TYR A 30 -8.82 14.15 -4.44
N GLY A 31 -9.78 13.26 -4.19
CA GLY A 31 -10.21 12.23 -5.14
C GLY A 31 -9.15 11.17 -5.43
N LEU A 32 -8.17 11.01 -4.52
CA LEU A 32 -7.09 10.04 -4.64
C LEU A 32 -7.51 8.67 -4.09
N LYS A 33 -6.89 7.60 -4.58
CA LYS A 33 -7.17 6.22 -4.17
C LYS A 33 -5.93 5.56 -3.59
N SER A 34 -6.17 4.67 -2.63
CA SER A 34 -5.11 3.90 -1.97
C SER A 34 -5.53 2.45 -1.77
N THR A 35 -4.54 1.59 -1.61
CA THR A 35 -4.66 0.25 -1.07
C THR A 35 -4.11 0.25 0.34
N PHE A 36 -4.83 -0.32 1.30
CA PHE A 36 -4.44 -0.45 2.70
C PHE A 36 -4.15 -1.91 3.01
N ASN A 37 -2.93 -2.19 3.41
CA ASN A 37 -2.44 -3.54 3.67
C ASN A 37 -2.55 -3.83 5.18
N LEU A 38 -3.45 -4.74 5.56
CA LEU A 38 -3.85 -4.96 6.94
C LEU A 38 -3.36 -6.31 7.47
N ASN A 39 -3.16 -6.37 8.79
CA ASN A 39 -2.83 -7.59 9.53
C ASN A 39 -4.06 -8.06 10.32
N SER A 40 -4.78 -9.07 9.85
CA SER A 40 -6.09 -9.41 10.42
C SER A 40 -6.05 -9.86 11.88
N GLU A 41 -4.97 -10.52 12.34
CA GLU A 41 -4.83 -10.92 13.76
C GLU A 41 -4.36 -9.77 14.67
N LEU A 42 -3.97 -8.62 14.11
CA LEU A 42 -3.57 -7.45 14.89
C LEU A 42 -4.68 -6.41 15.02
N LEU A 43 -5.76 -6.50 14.26
CA LEU A 43 -6.86 -5.54 14.27
C LEU A 43 -7.42 -5.32 15.68
N GLY A 44 -7.67 -4.06 16.01
CA GLY A 44 -8.19 -3.63 17.31
C GLY A 44 -7.18 -3.69 18.47
N LYS A 45 -5.92 -4.04 18.22
CA LYS A 45 -4.90 -4.08 19.27
C LYS A 45 -4.27 -2.70 19.48
N ASP A 46 -4.15 -2.33 20.75
CA ASP A 46 -3.36 -1.17 21.14
C ASP A 46 -1.87 -1.40 20.91
N GLY A 47 -1.18 -0.35 20.51
CA GLY A 47 0.25 -0.39 20.28
C GLY A 47 0.90 0.99 20.24
N SER A 48 2.20 1.02 20.43
CA SER A 48 3.01 2.22 20.26
C SER A 48 4.42 1.86 19.80
N LEU A 49 5.07 2.79 19.11
CA LEU A 49 6.46 2.70 18.66
C LEU A 49 7.26 3.82 19.30
N ASP A 50 8.43 3.49 19.83
CA ASP A 50 9.38 4.49 20.33
C ASP A 50 10.36 4.86 19.20
N ILE A 51 10.15 6.03 18.60
CA ILE A 51 10.92 6.50 17.45
C ILE A 51 11.46 7.91 17.75
N LYS A 52 12.76 8.10 17.65
CA LYS A 52 13.43 9.41 17.90
C LYS A 52 12.96 10.07 19.21
N GLU A 53 12.96 9.31 20.31
CA GLU A 53 12.53 9.75 21.65
C GLU A 53 11.05 10.16 21.76
N LYS A 54 10.24 9.90 20.72
CA LYS A 54 8.79 10.11 20.72
C LYS A 54 8.07 8.79 20.82
N LYS A 55 7.01 8.73 21.59
CA LYS A 55 6.08 7.62 21.62
C LYS A 55 4.97 7.88 20.59
N ILE A 56 5.00 7.14 19.50
CA ILE A 56 4.03 7.24 18.40
C ILE A 56 2.98 6.16 18.58
N SER A 57 1.69 6.52 18.50
CA SER A 57 0.61 5.53 18.53
C SER A 57 0.73 4.59 17.32
N HIS A 58 0.61 3.29 17.59
CA HIS A 58 0.52 2.24 16.58
C HIS A 58 -0.70 1.33 16.84
N THR A 59 -1.76 1.95 17.36
CA THR A 59 -3.03 1.28 17.64
C THR A 59 -3.70 0.92 16.32
N LYS A 60 -4.09 -0.36 16.19
CA LYS A 60 -4.72 -0.88 14.98
C LYS A 60 -6.21 -0.51 14.95
N ILE A 61 -6.73 -0.27 13.75
CA ILE A 61 -8.15 0.01 13.54
C ILE A 61 -9.01 -1.18 14.01
N ASN A 62 -10.14 -0.87 14.63
CA ASN A 62 -11.08 -1.89 15.09
C ASN A 62 -11.72 -2.61 13.89
N PRO A 63 -11.85 -3.96 13.93
CA PRO A 63 -12.46 -4.72 12.83
C PRO A 63 -13.85 -4.21 12.40
N SER A 64 -14.67 -3.76 13.34
CA SER A 64 -16.02 -3.23 13.05
C SER A 64 -16.03 -1.91 12.28
N GLU A 65 -14.92 -1.19 12.21
CA GLU A 65 -14.82 0.12 11.57
C GLU A 65 -14.18 0.07 10.17
N ILE A 66 -13.52 -1.03 9.81
CA ILE A 66 -12.74 -1.18 8.58
C ILE A 66 -13.55 -0.83 7.34
N SER A 67 -14.72 -1.43 7.17
CA SER A 67 -15.57 -1.22 6.00
C SER A 67 -16.05 0.24 5.86
N LYS A 68 -16.19 0.96 6.97
CA LYS A 68 -16.57 2.37 7.00
C LYS A 68 -15.38 3.27 6.69
N ILE A 69 -14.24 3.08 7.38
CA ILE A 69 -13.06 3.93 7.27
C ILE A 69 -12.49 3.84 5.85
N TYR A 70 -12.27 2.64 5.34
CA TYR A 70 -11.64 2.45 4.02
C TYR A 70 -12.62 2.44 2.84
N LYS A 71 -13.84 2.93 3.03
CA LYS A 71 -14.85 2.98 1.97
C LYS A 71 -14.34 3.69 0.72
N GLY A 72 -14.35 2.98 -0.41
CA GLY A 72 -13.89 3.50 -1.71
C GLY A 72 -12.38 3.36 -1.95
N HIS A 73 -11.68 2.71 -1.03
CA HIS A 73 -10.29 2.27 -1.15
C HIS A 73 -10.22 0.73 -1.21
N GLU A 74 -9.06 0.19 -1.46
CA GLU A 74 -8.82 -1.26 -1.46
C GLU A 74 -8.23 -1.70 -0.12
N ILE A 75 -8.62 -2.89 0.33
CA ILE A 75 -7.97 -3.62 1.41
C ILE A 75 -7.15 -4.75 0.80
N ALA A 76 -5.95 -4.95 1.31
CA ALA A 76 -5.02 -6.00 0.92
C ALA A 76 -4.35 -6.65 2.14
N VAL A 77 -3.68 -7.76 1.89
CA VAL A 77 -2.98 -8.58 2.88
C VAL A 77 -1.67 -7.94 3.32
N HIS A 78 -1.38 -8.00 4.63
CA HIS A 78 -0.05 -7.67 5.17
C HIS A 78 0.47 -8.75 6.14
N THR A 79 0.05 -10.00 5.92
CA THR A 79 0.23 -11.16 6.81
C THR A 79 -0.57 -11.08 8.10
N LEU A 80 -0.81 -12.21 8.75
CA LEU A 80 -1.59 -12.27 10.01
C LEU A 80 -1.01 -11.40 11.12
N THR A 81 0.32 -11.50 11.34
CA THR A 81 1.01 -10.97 12.54
C THR A 81 2.28 -10.19 12.24
N HIS A 82 2.49 -9.81 10.97
CA HIS A 82 3.62 -9.00 10.54
C HIS A 82 5.01 -9.62 10.77
N PRO A 83 5.25 -10.93 10.52
CA PRO A 83 6.57 -11.54 10.66
C PRO A 83 7.47 -11.22 9.47
N ASN A 84 8.78 -11.31 9.65
CA ASN A 84 9.70 -11.35 8.51
C ASN A 84 9.60 -12.73 7.84
N LEU A 85 9.08 -12.77 6.61
CA LEU A 85 8.81 -14.02 5.88
C LEU A 85 10.08 -14.83 5.57
N THR A 86 11.24 -14.18 5.43
CA THR A 86 12.50 -14.88 5.17
C THR A 86 12.99 -15.76 6.34
N LYS A 87 12.36 -15.63 7.49
CA LYS A 87 12.68 -16.42 8.70
C LYS A 87 11.70 -17.55 8.95
N LEU A 88 10.73 -17.76 8.04
CA LEU A 88 9.67 -18.76 8.18
C LEU A 88 9.85 -19.91 7.20
N GLY A 89 9.33 -21.07 7.55
CA GLY A 89 9.20 -22.18 6.60
C GLY A 89 7.94 -22.03 5.72
N ASP A 90 7.91 -22.72 4.59
CA ASP A 90 6.90 -22.60 3.53
C ASP A 90 5.46 -22.69 4.06
N LYS A 91 5.17 -23.68 4.92
CA LYS A 91 3.81 -23.85 5.50
C LYS A 91 3.36 -22.63 6.32
N GLU A 92 4.28 -22.03 7.06
CA GLU A 92 3.97 -20.86 7.87
C GLU A 92 3.84 -19.60 6.99
N ILE A 93 4.64 -19.47 5.92
CA ILE A 93 4.47 -18.40 4.92
C ILE A 93 3.06 -18.46 4.32
N ILE A 94 2.64 -19.64 3.86
CA ILE A 94 1.30 -19.84 3.29
C ILE A 94 0.23 -19.49 4.34
N ARG A 95 0.36 -19.97 5.58
CA ARG A 95 -0.59 -19.68 6.66
C ARG A 95 -0.70 -18.17 6.92
N GLN A 96 0.44 -17.49 7.05
CA GLN A 96 0.49 -16.05 7.34
C GLN A 96 -0.20 -15.21 6.26
N ILE A 97 -0.17 -15.65 5.03
CA ILE A 97 -0.71 -14.90 3.89
C ILE A 97 -2.14 -15.35 3.57
N GLU A 98 -2.36 -16.64 3.35
CA GLU A 98 -3.67 -17.12 2.92
C GLU A 98 -4.73 -17.00 4.03
N GLN A 99 -4.37 -17.29 5.28
CA GLN A 99 -5.32 -17.12 6.38
C GLN A 99 -5.64 -15.63 6.61
N ASP A 100 -4.67 -14.73 6.46
CA ASP A 100 -4.91 -13.28 6.53
C ASP A 100 -5.89 -12.84 5.43
N ARG A 101 -5.66 -13.31 4.19
CA ARG A 101 -6.54 -13.07 3.05
C ARG A 101 -7.98 -13.55 3.31
N LEU A 102 -8.13 -14.77 3.83
CA LEU A 102 -9.43 -15.35 4.13
C LEU A 102 -10.14 -14.61 5.28
N ASN A 103 -9.41 -14.23 6.34
CA ASN A 103 -9.96 -13.47 7.45
C ASN A 103 -10.50 -12.11 6.97
N LEU A 104 -9.70 -11.37 6.21
CA LEU A 104 -10.10 -10.07 5.64
C LEU A 104 -11.26 -10.22 4.64
N SER A 105 -11.24 -11.26 3.80
CA SER A 105 -12.34 -11.53 2.85
C SER A 105 -13.65 -11.82 3.57
N ASN A 106 -13.61 -12.63 4.63
CA ASN A 106 -14.79 -12.95 5.45
C ASN A 106 -15.31 -11.71 6.18
N LEU A 107 -14.42 -10.90 6.74
CA LEU A 107 -14.77 -9.67 7.44
C LEU A 107 -15.49 -8.66 6.52
N LEU A 108 -15.07 -8.56 5.27
CA LEU A 108 -15.53 -7.54 4.33
C LEU A 108 -16.60 -8.04 3.35
N GLY A 109 -16.78 -9.35 3.22
CA GLY A 109 -17.78 -9.95 2.33
C GLY A 109 -17.41 -9.93 0.85
N TYR A 110 -16.13 -9.71 0.52
CA TYR A 110 -15.61 -9.80 -0.85
C TYR A 110 -14.18 -10.36 -0.87
N GLU A 111 -13.75 -10.84 -2.03
CA GLU A 111 -12.44 -11.46 -2.19
C GLU A 111 -11.30 -10.42 -2.14
N ILE A 112 -10.36 -10.62 -1.22
CA ILE A 112 -9.09 -9.89 -1.13
C ILE A 112 -8.06 -10.59 -2.04
N VAL A 113 -7.35 -9.82 -2.86
CA VAL A 113 -6.42 -10.36 -3.86
C VAL A 113 -5.05 -9.69 -3.87
N GLY A 114 -4.90 -8.56 -3.18
CA GLY A 114 -3.65 -7.82 -3.11
C GLY A 114 -2.85 -8.12 -1.86
N MET A 115 -1.55 -7.84 -1.90
CA MET A 115 -0.63 -8.00 -0.78
C MET A 115 0.48 -6.95 -0.79
N ALA A 116 1.02 -6.63 0.40
CA ALA A 116 2.33 -6.02 0.56
C ALA A 116 3.21 -6.87 1.49
N TYR A 117 4.49 -7.01 1.16
CA TYR A 117 5.46 -7.70 1.99
C TYR A 117 5.71 -6.94 3.30
N PRO A 118 5.62 -7.60 4.49
CA PRO A 118 5.80 -6.95 5.77
C PRO A 118 7.28 -6.73 6.12
N GLY A 119 7.56 -5.67 6.86
CA GLY A 119 8.86 -5.40 7.46
C GLY A 119 9.92 -4.84 6.51
N SER A 120 11.11 -4.63 7.07
CA SER A 120 12.27 -4.10 6.34
C SER A 120 13.07 -5.18 5.62
N GLN A 121 13.81 -4.76 4.60
CA GLN A 121 14.69 -5.64 3.80
C GLN A 121 15.78 -6.34 4.62
N PRO A 122 16.15 -7.61 4.30
CA PRO A 122 15.44 -8.47 3.35
C PRO A 122 14.17 -9.07 3.99
N ASN A 123 13.02 -8.89 3.33
CA ASN A 123 11.72 -9.37 3.81
C ASN A 123 11.03 -10.36 2.85
N TYR A 124 11.58 -10.55 1.67
CA TYR A 124 11.17 -11.53 0.67
C TYR A 124 12.36 -12.03 -0.17
N ASN A 125 12.14 -13.04 -0.98
CA ASN A 125 12.97 -13.51 -2.07
C ASN A 125 12.12 -14.23 -3.12
N SER A 126 12.70 -14.60 -4.27
CA SER A 126 11.97 -15.25 -5.37
C SER A 126 11.32 -16.58 -5.00
N GLN A 127 11.89 -17.35 -4.05
CA GLN A 127 11.23 -18.55 -3.54
C GLN A 127 9.93 -18.21 -2.79
N ILE A 128 9.95 -17.17 -1.96
CA ILE A 128 8.76 -16.71 -1.22
C ILE A 128 7.70 -16.18 -2.20
N SER A 129 8.10 -15.39 -3.19
CA SER A 129 7.16 -14.88 -4.21
C SER A 129 6.50 -16.02 -4.99
N GLN A 130 7.26 -17.06 -5.34
CA GLN A 130 6.73 -18.25 -6.00
C GLN A 130 5.77 -19.05 -5.09
N ILE A 131 6.08 -19.21 -3.79
CA ILE A 131 5.18 -19.85 -2.82
C ILE A 131 3.84 -19.10 -2.73
N ILE A 132 3.87 -17.76 -2.73
CA ILE A 132 2.66 -16.94 -2.68
C ILE A 132 1.83 -17.14 -3.94
N GLU A 133 2.45 -17.11 -5.11
CA GLU A 133 1.79 -17.31 -6.40
C GLU A 133 1.12 -18.68 -6.50
N ASP A 134 1.84 -19.74 -6.12
CA ASP A 134 1.40 -21.13 -6.30
C ASP A 134 0.38 -21.58 -5.24
N HIS A 135 0.40 -21.01 -4.03
CA HIS A 135 -0.31 -21.59 -2.88
C HIS A 135 -1.28 -20.64 -2.17
N THR A 136 -1.50 -19.44 -2.70
CA THR A 136 -2.43 -18.47 -2.12
C THR A 136 -3.39 -17.89 -3.15
N GLY A 137 -4.45 -17.24 -2.68
CA GLY A 137 -5.38 -16.50 -3.57
C GLY A 137 -4.90 -15.08 -3.93
N VAL A 138 -3.70 -14.68 -3.51
CA VAL A 138 -3.09 -13.38 -3.87
C VAL A 138 -2.80 -13.34 -5.37
N LYS A 139 -2.97 -12.16 -5.98
CA LYS A 139 -2.75 -11.92 -7.41
C LYS A 139 -1.65 -10.91 -7.70
N TYR A 140 -1.23 -10.14 -6.70
CA TYR A 140 -0.08 -9.24 -6.76
C TYR A 140 0.49 -8.97 -5.36
N ALA A 141 1.78 -8.70 -5.27
CA ALA A 141 2.47 -8.36 -4.04
C ALA A 141 3.45 -7.19 -4.24
N ARG A 142 3.27 -6.11 -3.44
CA ARG A 142 4.16 -4.95 -3.43
C ARG A 142 5.36 -5.20 -2.52
N THR A 143 6.55 -4.88 -3.03
CA THR A 143 7.79 -4.87 -2.25
C THR A 143 8.02 -3.52 -1.57
N THR A 144 9.09 -3.41 -0.77
CA THR A 144 9.54 -2.15 -0.14
C THR A 144 10.71 -1.48 -0.88
N ILE A 145 11.09 -2.02 -2.05
CA ILE A 145 12.21 -1.50 -2.86
C ILE A 145 11.68 -0.46 -3.85
N CYS A 146 12.04 0.82 -3.67
CA CYS A 146 11.66 1.86 -4.63
C CYS A 146 12.56 1.83 -5.87
N ASN A 147 11.95 1.67 -7.05
CA ASN A 147 12.67 1.64 -8.33
C ASN A 147 12.85 3.01 -9.00
N LYS A 148 12.15 4.05 -8.51
CA LYS A 148 12.16 5.42 -9.06
C LYS A 148 11.77 5.48 -10.54
N ASP A 149 10.97 4.53 -11.02
CA ASP A 149 10.52 4.39 -12.40
C ASP A 149 8.98 4.31 -12.46
N PHE A 150 8.43 4.53 -13.65
CA PHE A 150 6.98 4.48 -13.92
C PHE A 150 6.59 3.33 -14.85
N SER A 151 7.53 2.50 -15.26
CA SER A 151 7.27 1.40 -16.18
C SER A 151 6.42 0.32 -15.54
N LEU A 152 5.45 -0.19 -16.30
CA LEU A 152 4.68 -1.35 -15.88
C LEU A 152 5.59 -2.58 -15.79
N GLN A 153 5.70 -3.13 -14.58
CA GLN A 153 6.52 -4.31 -14.32
C GLN A 153 5.73 -5.57 -14.71
N ARG A 154 6.42 -6.61 -15.15
CA ARG A 154 5.80 -7.87 -15.57
C ARG A 154 5.52 -8.79 -14.41
N ASP A 155 6.41 -8.78 -13.41
CA ASP A 155 6.26 -9.58 -12.20
C ASP A 155 5.33 -8.87 -11.22
N LEU A 156 4.15 -9.41 -11.05
CA LEU A 156 3.17 -8.87 -10.14
C LEU A 156 3.42 -9.27 -8.68
N PHE A 157 4.21 -10.34 -8.44
CA PHE A 157 4.51 -10.81 -7.09
C PHE A 157 5.79 -10.19 -6.50
N GLU A 158 6.57 -9.48 -7.31
CA GLU A 158 7.69 -8.64 -6.88
C GLU A 158 7.54 -7.20 -7.39
N PHE A 159 6.34 -6.62 -7.28
CA PHE A 159 6.05 -5.30 -7.81
C PHE A 159 6.68 -4.19 -6.95
N HIS A 160 7.63 -3.46 -7.52
CA HIS A 160 8.37 -2.39 -6.86
C HIS A 160 7.61 -1.06 -6.96
N PRO A 161 7.37 -0.35 -5.84
CA PRO A 161 6.83 1.01 -5.88
C PRO A 161 7.84 2.01 -6.47
N SER A 162 7.34 3.13 -6.99
CA SER A 162 8.18 4.19 -7.53
C SER A 162 8.86 5.00 -6.43
N ALA A 163 8.14 5.30 -5.35
CA ALA A 163 8.63 6.19 -4.30
C ALA A 163 8.10 5.82 -2.90
N TYR A 164 8.91 6.14 -1.90
CA TYR A 164 8.51 6.17 -0.51
C TYR A 164 7.99 7.56 -0.13
N HIS A 165 6.90 7.63 0.59
CA HIS A 165 6.13 8.85 0.81
C HIS A 165 6.85 9.95 1.59
N LEU A 166 7.85 9.62 2.41
CA LEU A 166 8.65 10.61 3.16
C LEU A 166 9.91 11.07 2.44
N ASP A 167 10.28 10.47 1.32
CA ASP A 167 11.39 10.94 0.51
C ASP A 167 10.96 12.16 -0.33
N TRP A 168 10.59 13.25 0.33
CA TRP A 168 9.91 14.40 -0.25
C TRP A 168 10.59 14.98 -1.49
N GLU A 169 11.92 15.09 -1.48
CA GLU A 169 12.68 15.59 -2.62
C GLU A 169 12.49 14.70 -3.86
N ILE A 170 12.65 13.38 -3.65
CA ILE A 170 12.47 12.38 -4.70
C ILE A 170 11.01 12.32 -5.12
N LEU A 171 10.08 12.36 -4.16
CA LEU A 171 8.65 12.29 -4.40
C LEU A 171 8.15 13.44 -5.28
N TYR A 172 8.50 14.69 -4.97
CA TYR A 172 8.13 15.86 -5.77
C TYR A 172 8.81 15.85 -7.15
N LYS A 173 10.09 15.47 -7.20
CA LYS A 173 10.80 15.33 -8.49
C LYS A 173 10.13 14.31 -9.41
N LEU A 174 9.78 13.14 -8.88
CA LEU A 174 9.09 12.11 -9.66
C LEU A 174 7.67 12.56 -10.03
N ALA A 175 6.97 13.28 -9.15
CA ALA A 175 5.65 13.80 -9.43
C ALA A 175 5.66 14.83 -10.58
N ASP A 176 6.61 15.77 -10.60
CA ASP A 176 6.79 16.72 -11.71
C ASP A 176 7.08 15.99 -13.04
N GLN A 177 7.97 15.00 -13.01
CA GLN A 177 8.28 14.18 -14.18
C GLN A 177 7.04 13.42 -14.67
N PHE A 178 6.27 12.82 -13.75
CA PHE A 178 5.07 12.05 -14.09
C PHE A 178 3.95 12.92 -14.66
N ILE A 179 3.73 14.11 -14.09
CA ILE A 179 2.75 15.08 -14.60
C ILE A 179 3.09 15.49 -16.03
N SER A 180 4.36 15.82 -16.28
CA SER A 180 4.84 16.31 -17.59
C SER A 180 5.01 15.21 -18.65
N LEU A 181 4.89 13.93 -18.24
CA LEU A 181 5.13 12.81 -19.14
C LEU A 181 3.99 12.65 -20.16
N GLU A 182 4.34 12.52 -21.43
CA GLU A 182 3.44 12.16 -22.53
C GLU A 182 3.76 10.74 -23.05
N PRO A 183 3.30 9.69 -22.35
CA PRO A 183 3.76 8.34 -22.62
C PRO A 183 3.00 7.68 -23.77
N THR A 184 3.73 6.90 -24.59
CA THR A 184 3.15 6.01 -25.61
C THR A 184 2.73 4.64 -25.03
N THR A 185 3.32 4.25 -23.90
CA THR A 185 3.01 3.01 -23.15
C THR A 185 2.50 3.34 -21.76
N ASP A 186 1.77 2.41 -21.16
CA ASP A 186 1.17 2.58 -19.83
C ASP A 186 2.25 2.82 -18.75
N LYS A 187 2.00 3.79 -17.87
CA LYS A 187 2.89 4.24 -16.81
C LYS A 187 2.17 4.31 -15.48
N ILE A 188 2.84 3.88 -14.41
CA ILE A 188 2.30 3.86 -13.05
C ILE A 188 3.23 4.64 -12.13
N PHE A 189 2.67 5.62 -11.43
CA PHE A 189 3.32 6.24 -10.28
C PHE A 189 2.78 5.62 -9.00
N TYR A 190 3.58 4.77 -8.38
CA TYR A 190 3.21 3.97 -7.22
C TYR A 190 3.93 4.47 -5.97
N ILE A 191 3.19 5.03 -5.02
CA ILE A 191 3.72 5.63 -3.79
C ILE A 191 3.34 4.74 -2.61
N TRP A 192 4.26 4.51 -1.66
CA TRP A 192 3.97 3.70 -0.48
C TRP A 192 4.52 4.30 0.80
N GLY A 193 4.00 3.86 1.95
CA GLY A 193 4.45 4.27 3.28
C GLY A 193 3.54 3.79 4.40
N HIS A 194 3.66 4.43 5.57
CA HIS A 194 2.86 4.17 6.76
C HIS A 194 2.30 5.49 7.30
N SER A 195 1.00 5.56 7.57
CA SER A 195 0.36 6.81 7.98
C SER A 195 0.87 7.36 9.33
N TYR A 196 1.27 6.49 10.26
CA TYR A 196 1.81 6.90 11.55
C TYR A 196 3.14 7.67 11.44
N GLU A 197 3.85 7.54 10.33
CA GLU A 197 5.12 8.23 10.11
C GLU A 197 4.95 9.74 9.98
N PHE A 198 3.79 10.22 9.54
CA PHE A 198 3.48 11.64 9.51
C PHE A 198 3.40 12.28 10.91
N ASP A 199 3.11 11.49 11.96
CA ASP A 199 3.13 11.97 13.34
C ASP A 199 4.54 12.20 13.86
N ILE A 200 5.55 11.47 13.37
CA ILE A 200 6.94 11.53 13.85
C ILE A 200 7.51 12.94 13.68
N ASN A 201 7.33 13.54 12.51
CA ASN A 201 7.86 14.84 12.14
C ASN A 201 6.79 15.93 11.98
N ASN A 202 5.52 15.60 12.29
CA ASN A 202 4.36 16.48 12.07
C ASN A 202 4.23 16.91 10.60
N GLU A 203 4.25 15.93 9.67
CA GLU A 203 4.30 16.16 8.22
C GLU A 203 2.93 16.01 7.51
N TRP A 204 1.82 15.99 8.25
CA TRP A 204 0.48 15.89 7.67
C TRP A 204 0.14 17.00 6.68
N ASP A 205 0.49 18.24 7.01
CA ASP A 205 0.20 19.39 6.13
C ASP A 205 1.01 19.29 4.83
N LYS A 206 2.25 18.83 4.91
CA LYS A 206 3.10 18.59 3.75
C LYS A 206 2.57 17.46 2.87
N PHE A 207 2.03 16.40 3.48
CA PHE A 207 1.36 15.34 2.74
C PHE A 207 0.10 15.85 2.06
N GLU A 208 -0.70 16.67 2.73
CA GLU A 208 -1.90 17.26 2.14
C GLU A 208 -1.57 18.20 0.97
N GLU A 209 -0.51 19.01 1.08
CA GLU A 209 0.02 19.82 -0.02
C GLU A 209 0.44 18.97 -1.22
N PHE A 210 1.12 17.85 -0.97
CA PHE A 210 1.47 16.90 -2.03
C PHE A 210 0.22 16.30 -2.69
N CYS A 211 -0.77 15.87 -1.92
CA CYS A 211 -2.04 15.36 -2.45
C CYS A 211 -2.74 16.40 -3.35
N LYS A 212 -2.77 17.65 -2.92
CA LYS A 212 -3.31 18.76 -3.72
C LYS A 212 -2.53 18.97 -5.03
N PHE A 213 -1.19 18.89 -4.95
CA PHE A 213 -0.31 19.06 -6.11
C PHE A 213 -0.50 17.99 -7.18
N ILE A 214 -0.58 16.72 -6.77
CA ILE A 214 -0.64 15.58 -7.72
C ILE A 214 -2.06 15.26 -8.21
N SER A 215 -3.10 15.76 -7.54
CA SER A 215 -4.50 15.47 -7.87
C SER A 215 -5.03 16.29 -9.06
N ASN A 216 -6.25 15.96 -9.53
CA ASN A 216 -6.98 16.69 -10.56
C ASN A 216 -6.23 16.89 -11.88
N LYS A 217 -5.48 15.86 -12.32
CA LYS A 217 -4.86 15.82 -13.66
C LYS A 217 -5.73 14.97 -14.58
N ASP A 218 -6.23 15.57 -15.66
CA ASP A 218 -7.22 14.93 -16.54
C ASP A 218 -6.69 13.68 -17.24
N ASP A 219 -5.38 13.58 -17.44
CA ASP A 219 -4.70 12.49 -18.13
C ASP A 219 -4.17 11.39 -17.18
N ILE A 220 -4.38 11.53 -15.85
CA ILE A 220 -4.00 10.55 -14.83
C ILE A 220 -5.24 9.81 -14.32
N PHE A 221 -5.19 8.48 -14.31
CA PHE A 221 -6.15 7.62 -13.63
C PHE A 221 -5.73 7.45 -12.16
N TYR A 222 -6.58 7.83 -11.23
CA TYR A 222 -6.37 7.62 -9.80
C TYR A 222 -7.10 6.35 -9.37
N GLY A 223 -6.36 5.29 -9.09
CA GLY A 223 -6.91 3.98 -8.79
C GLY A 223 -6.25 3.29 -7.61
N THR A 224 -6.88 2.24 -7.10
CA THR A 224 -6.27 1.31 -6.16
C THR A 224 -5.30 0.38 -6.89
N ASN A 225 -4.44 -0.33 -6.17
CA ASN A 225 -3.50 -1.26 -6.79
C ASN A 225 -4.23 -2.31 -7.65
N LYS A 226 -5.31 -2.91 -7.14
CA LYS A 226 -6.14 -3.87 -7.89
C LYS A 226 -6.66 -3.28 -9.19
N GLN A 227 -7.18 -2.05 -9.16
CA GLN A 227 -7.72 -1.38 -10.35
C GLN A 227 -6.65 -1.08 -11.40
N ILE A 228 -5.40 -0.91 -10.99
CA ILE A 228 -4.28 -0.57 -11.85
C ILE A 228 -3.54 -1.82 -12.36
N LEU A 229 -3.34 -2.81 -11.48
CA LEU A 229 -2.49 -3.96 -11.79
C LEU A 229 -3.25 -5.14 -12.41
N LEU A 230 -4.56 -5.29 -12.14
CA LEU A 230 -5.35 -6.45 -12.54
C LEU A 230 -6.43 -6.15 -13.61
N ASN A 231 -6.41 -4.96 -14.26
CA ASN A 231 -7.36 -4.57 -15.30
C ASN A 231 -6.71 -4.41 -16.67
#